data_d62ac14e74cacd88aca3c32a147cd4ee
#
_entry.id   d62ac14e74cacd88aca3c32a147cd4ee
#
_cell.length_a   1.000
_cell.length_b   1.000
_cell.length_c   1.000
_cell.angle_alpha   90.00
_cell.angle_beta   90.00
_cell.angle_gamma   90.00
#
_symmetry.space_group_name_H-M   'P 1'
#
loop_
_entity.id
_entity.type
_entity.pdbx_description
1 polymer ?
#
loop_
_entity_poly.entity_id
_entity_poly.type
_entity_poly.pdbx_seq_one_letter_code
_entity_poly.pdbx_strand_id
1 'polypeptide(L)'
;IIGGCIWDWVDQSIYDPAKLVNGQKKSANGFNYWVSGYDYNSTSGVGMGFQGNFLNNGIVTPNRTWTGKLSEVKKVYQYVKFSDFSASAKSVKLNIANKYAFMPISSDNFEIGYRVMKDGYLVENGKLESFNSIAAGSSATVNLPIQTSVEGSAEYLVNVELRVKKPTKENVAD
;
A
#
# COMPACT_ATOMS: atom_id res chain seq x y z
N ILE A 1 20.76 -15.43 3.93
CA ILE A 1 20.03 -14.72 2.87
C ILE A 1 20.14 -13.22 3.18
N ILE A 2 20.69 -12.45 2.25
CA ILE A 2 20.91 -11.00 2.43
C ILE A 2 19.72 -10.19 1.93
N GLY A 3 18.88 -10.76 1.05
CA GLY A 3 17.71 -10.11 0.49
C GLY A 3 17.12 -10.91 -0.67
N GLY A 4 16.17 -10.29 -1.35
CA GLY A 4 15.52 -10.82 -2.53
C GLY A 4 14.97 -9.68 -3.39
N CYS A 5 14.66 -9.99 -4.63
CA CYS A 5 14.05 -9.06 -5.57
C CYS A 5 12.67 -9.57 -5.97
N ILE A 6 11.71 -8.66 -6.06
CA ILE A 6 10.39 -8.98 -6.60
C ILE A 6 10.52 -9.09 -8.12
N TRP A 7 10.10 -10.21 -8.67
CA TRP A 7 10.01 -10.43 -10.10
C TRP A 7 8.53 -10.58 -10.51
N ASP A 8 7.91 -9.55 -11.07
CA ASP A 8 8.46 -8.31 -11.54
C ASP A 8 7.71 -7.13 -10.89
N TRP A 9 8.29 -5.91 -10.94
CA TRP A 9 7.61 -4.74 -10.42
C TRP A 9 6.50 -4.27 -11.34
N VAL A 10 6.76 -4.25 -12.66
CA VAL A 10 5.82 -3.83 -13.70
C VAL A 10 5.54 -5.00 -14.61
N ASP A 11 4.27 -5.22 -14.98
CA ASP A 11 3.92 -6.21 -16.01
C ASP A 11 4.70 -5.92 -17.31
N GLN A 12 5.22 -6.97 -17.94
CA GLN A 12 6.10 -6.88 -19.11
C GLN A 12 5.35 -6.63 -20.42
N SER A 13 4.08 -6.32 -20.39
CA SER A 13 3.28 -5.99 -21.58
C SER A 13 3.56 -4.57 -22.08
N ILE A 14 3.35 -4.37 -23.38
CA ILE A 14 3.60 -3.13 -24.09
C ILE A 14 2.28 -2.60 -24.64
N TYR A 15 2.08 -1.29 -24.62
CA TYR A 15 0.99 -0.67 -25.35
C TYR A 15 1.46 -0.35 -26.79
N ASP A 16 0.88 -1.02 -27.75
CA ASP A 16 1.10 -0.73 -29.17
C ASP A 16 -0.24 -0.40 -29.85
N PRO A 17 -0.49 0.88 -30.16
CA PRO A 17 -1.75 1.29 -30.79
C PRO A 17 -1.92 0.76 -32.22
N ALA A 18 -0.86 0.30 -32.87
CA ALA A 18 -0.91 -0.29 -34.19
C ALA A 18 -1.28 -1.78 -34.17
N LYS A 19 -1.02 -2.46 -33.04
CA LYS A 19 -1.28 -3.90 -32.90
C LYS A 19 -2.75 -4.15 -32.60
N LEU A 20 -3.34 -5.05 -33.35
CA LEU A 20 -4.70 -5.54 -33.13
C LEU A 20 -4.66 -6.88 -32.40
N VAL A 21 -5.53 -7.05 -31.41
CA VAL A 21 -5.79 -8.33 -30.76
C VAL A 21 -7.17 -8.80 -31.21
N ASN A 22 -7.24 -9.95 -31.87
CA ASN A 22 -8.48 -10.46 -32.48
C ASN A 22 -9.15 -9.42 -33.43
N GLY A 23 -8.34 -8.66 -34.19
CA GLY A 23 -8.84 -7.62 -35.10
C GLY A 23 -9.32 -6.33 -34.42
N GLN A 24 -9.12 -6.18 -33.10
CA GLN A 24 -9.61 -5.04 -32.34
C GLN A 24 -8.47 -4.32 -31.61
N LYS A 25 -8.57 -3.00 -31.48
CA LYS A 25 -7.65 -2.18 -30.69
C LYS A 25 -8.01 -2.12 -29.21
N LYS A 26 -9.26 -2.40 -28.88
CA LYS A 26 -9.81 -2.34 -27.52
C LYS A 26 -10.72 -3.54 -27.27
N SER A 27 -10.82 -3.92 -26.01
CA SER A 27 -11.79 -4.90 -25.54
C SER A 27 -13.24 -4.38 -25.68
N ALA A 28 -14.22 -5.27 -25.55
CA ALA A 28 -15.64 -4.91 -25.58
C ALA A 28 -15.98 -3.84 -24.52
N ASN A 29 -15.24 -3.79 -23.41
CA ASN A 29 -15.41 -2.79 -22.36
C ASN A 29 -14.61 -1.49 -22.58
N GLY A 30 -14.02 -1.31 -23.76
CA GLY A 30 -13.27 -0.10 -24.13
C GLY A 30 -11.84 0.01 -23.56
N PHE A 31 -11.34 -1.01 -22.87
CA PHE A 31 -9.97 -1.02 -22.36
C PHE A 31 -8.96 -1.28 -23.48
N ASN A 32 -7.81 -0.63 -23.40
CA ASN A 32 -6.70 -0.89 -24.30
C ASN A 32 -6.17 -2.31 -24.10
N TYR A 33 -5.82 -2.99 -25.20
CA TYR A 33 -5.04 -4.22 -25.11
C TYR A 33 -3.57 -3.88 -24.87
N TRP A 34 -2.97 -4.66 -23.99
CA TRP A 34 -1.54 -4.69 -23.75
C TRP A 34 -1.00 -5.96 -24.39
N VAL A 35 0.00 -5.80 -25.22
CA VAL A 35 0.57 -6.91 -26.02
C VAL A 35 1.96 -7.28 -25.49
N SER A 36 2.36 -8.50 -25.76
CA SER A 36 3.66 -9.02 -25.40
C SER A 36 4.49 -9.33 -26.64
N GLY A 37 5.74 -9.71 -26.44
CA GLY A 37 6.60 -10.17 -27.55
C GLY A 37 5.99 -11.33 -28.32
N TYR A 38 5.21 -12.21 -27.66
CA TYR A 38 4.51 -13.32 -28.30
C TYR A 38 3.49 -12.88 -29.36
N ASP A 39 2.85 -11.73 -29.14
CA ASP A 39 1.86 -11.19 -30.08
C ASP A 39 2.49 -10.66 -31.37
N TYR A 40 3.79 -10.38 -31.38
CA TYR A 40 4.52 -9.90 -32.55
C TYR A 40 5.07 -11.00 -33.46
N ASN A 41 5.20 -12.21 -32.94
CA ASN A 41 5.84 -13.30 -33.67
C ASN A 41 5.06 -14.60 -33.58
N SER A 42 3.80 -14.53 -33.99
CA SER A 42 2.91 -15.71 -33.98
C SER A 42 3.27 -16.76 -34.98
N THR A 43 4.04 -16.46 -36.04
CA THR A 43 4.30 -17.36 -37.14
C THR A 43 5.61 -18.14 -37.04
N SER A 44 6.59 -17.65 -36.33
CA SER A 44 7.91 -18.31 -36.36
C SER A 44 8.11 -19.37 -35.29
N GLY A 45 7.29 -19.42 -34.27
CA GLY A 45 7.40 -20.42 -33.19
C GLY A 45 8.76 -20.44 -32.48
N VAL A 46 9.70 -19.70 -32.98
CA VAL A 46 11.10 -19.67 -32.58
C VAL A 46 11.45 -18.29 -31.99
N GLY A 47 10.54 -17.77 -31.24
CA GLY A 47 10.92 -16.64 -30.37
C GLY A 47 11.80 -17.21 -29.26
N MET A 48 13.08 -17.09 -29.42
CA MET A 48 13.98 -17.38 -28.30
C MET A 48 13.58 -16.50 -27.09
N GLY A 49 13.15 -17.16 -26.02
CA GLY A 49 12.78 -16.49 -24.79
C GLY A 49 11.30 -16.18 -24.58
N PHE A 50 10.41 -16.54 -25.49
CA PHE A 50 8.99 -16.41 -25.24
C PHE A 50 8.48 -17.57 -24.37
N GLN A 51 7.90 -17.22 -23.24
CA GLN A 51 7.38 -18.18 -22.27
C GLN A 51 5.85 -18.30 -22.34
N GLY A 52 5.26 -18.15 -23.51
CA GLY A 52 3.82 -18.23 -23.71
C GLY A 52 3.08 -17.14 -22.89
N ASN A 53 2.19 -17.57 -22.02
CA ASN A 53 1.35 -16.67 -21.22
C ASN A 53 2.04 -16.15 -19.95
N PHE A 54 3.33 -16.40 -19.76
CA PHE A 54 4.08 -15.98 -18.57
C PHE A 54 4.61 -14.54 -18.72
N LEU A 55 3.73 -13.54 -18.67
CA LEU A 55 4.07 -12.17 -19.07
C LEU A 55 3.53 -11.09 -18.16
N ASN A 56 2.56 -11.40 -17.28
CA ASN A 56 1.91 -10.41 -16.42
C ASN A 56 2.07 -10.79 -14.95
N ASN A 57 3.31 -10.91 -14.52
CA ASN A 57 3.68 -11.22 -13.14
C ASN A 57 4.12 -9.98 -12.34
N GLY A 58 3.90 -8.79 -12.88
CA GLY A 58 4.19 -7.52 -12.21
C GLY A 58 3.29 -7.23 -11.01
N ILE A 59 3.80 -6.40 -10.13
CA ILE A 59 3.04 -5.84 -9.00
C ILE A 59 2.08 -4.75 -9.49
N VAL A 60 2.49 -3.99 -10.48
CA VAL A 60 1.67 -2.96 -11.14
C VAL A 60 1.48 -3.27 -12.62
N THR A 61 0.44 -2.70 -13.21
CA THR A 61 0.15 -2.81 -14.64
C THR A 61 1.22 -2.11 -15.48
N PRO A 62 1.29 -2.36 -16.80
CA PRO A 62 2.29 -1.72 -17.67
C PRO A 62 2.25 -0.18 -17.67
N ASN A 63 1.06 0.41 -17.48
CA ASN A 63 0.88 1.85 -17.34
C ASN A 63 1.05 2.37 -15.91
N ARG A 64 1.60 1.57 -15.00
CA ARG A 64 1.86 1.87 -13.58
C ARG A 64 0.61 2.14 -12.76
N THR A 65 -0.53 1.64 -13.15
CA THR A 65 -1.75 1.75 -12.35
C THR A 65 -1.61 0.92 -11.06
N TRP A 66 -2.05 1.48 -9.96
CA TRP A 66 -2.09 0.83 -8.67
C TRP A 66 -2.97 -0.43 -8.71
N THR A 67 -2.48 -1.51 -8.14
CA THR A 67 -3.20 -2.79 -8.06
C THR A 67 -3.37 -3.25 -6.62
N GLY A 68 -4.24 -4.21 -6.38
CA GLY A 68 -4.35 -4.85 -5.07
C GLY A 68 -3.03 -5.50 -4.61
N LYS A 69 -2.23 -6.04 -5.55
CA LYS A 69 -0.89 -6.58 -5.27
C LYS A 69 0.03 -5.52 -4.66
N LEU A 70 0.00 -4.30 -5.18
CA LEU A 70 0.81 -3.20 -4.64
C LEU A 70 0.36 -2.80 -3.23
N SER A 71 -0.94 -2.82 -2.96
CA SER A 71 -1.47 -2.57 -1.61
C SER A 71 -0.94 -3.60 -0.59
N GLU A 72 -0.91 -4.88 -0.97
CA GLU A 72 -0.33 -5.93 -0.13
C GLU A 72 1.18 -5.76 0.07
N VAL A 73 1.93 -5.45 -0.99
CA VAL A 73 3.36 -5.16 -0.88
C VAL A 73 3.61 -3.98 0.06
N LYS A 74 2.87 -2.89 -0.09
CA LYS A 74 2.94 -1.73 0.81
C LYS A 74 2.72 -2.16 2.26
N LYS A 75 1.71 -2.97 2.53
CA LYS A 75 1.38 -3.45 3.88
C LYS A 75 2.48 -4.35 4.47
N VAL A 76 2.98 -5.30 3.69
CA VAL A 76 3.97 -6.28 4.16
C VAL A 76 5.34 -5.62 4.40
N TYR A 77 5.74 -4.71 3.52
CA TYR A 77 7.06 -4.06 3.58
C TYR A 77 7.08 -2.77 4.41
N GLN A 78 5.96 -2.34 4.98
CA GLN A 78 5.96 -1.14 5.83
C GLN A 78 6.93 -1.27 7.01
N TYR A 79 7.67 -0.22 7.29
CA TYR A 79 8.65 -0.16 8.39
C TYR A 79 8.04 0.18 9.74
N VAL A 80 6.72 0.20 9.84
CA VAL A 80 5.98 0.50 11.06
C VAL A 80 5.00 -0.61 11.33
N LYS A 81 4.97 -1.10 12.57
CA LYS A 81 4.01 -2.11 13.00
C LYS A 81 3.17 -1.53 14.13
N PHE A 82 1.85 -1.65 13.99
CA PHE A 82 0.89 -1.38 15.06
C PHE A 82 0.53 -2.68 15.76
N SER A 83 0.50 -2.66 17.09
CA SER A 83 0.14 -3.82 17.93
C SER A 83 -0.42 -3.37 19.27
N ASP A 84 -0.80 -4.33 20.11
CA ASP A 84 -1.23 -4.13 21.49
C ASP A 84 -2.33 -3.07 21.64
N PHE A 85 -3.32 -3.18 20.75
CA PHE A 85 -4.46 -2.28 20.74
C PHE A 85 -5.33 -2.54 21.97
N SER A 86 -5.60 -1.49 22.74
CA SER A 86 -6.56 -1.53 23.83
C SER A 86 -7.47 -0.30 23.78
N ALA A 87 -8.77 -0.54 23.90
CA ALA A 87 -9.79 0.50 23.88
C ALA A 87 -10.60 0.49 25.19
N SER A 88 -10.90 1.67 25.67
CA SER A 88 -11.87 1.91 26.73
C SER A 88 -12.80 3.06 26.31
N ALA A 89 -13.82 3.35 27.09
CA ALA A 89 -14.81 4.38 26.75
C ALA A 89 -14.24 5.77 26.41
N LYS A 90 -13.01 6.07 26.80
CA LYS A 90 -12.38 7.39 26.60
C LYS A 90 -10.89 7.33 26.20
N SER A 91 -10.39 6.16 25.88
CA SER A 91 -8.96 6.01 25.58
C SER A 91 -8.73 4.86 24.64
N VAL A 92 -8.02 5.11 23.56
CA VAL A 92 -7.52 4.09 22.67
C VAL A 92 -6.01 4.16 22.66
N LYS A 93 -5.39 3.08 23.09
CA LYS A 93 -3.94 2.93 23.16
C LYS A 93 -3.48 1.88 22.16
N LEU A 94 -2.34 2.12 21.53
CA LEU A 94 -1.68 1.14 20.69
C LEU A 94 -0.18 1.29 20.79
N ASN A 95 0.53 0.19 20.52
CA ASN A 95 1.98 0.20 20.43
C ASN A 95 2.40 0.42 18.98
N ILE A 96 3.35 1.33 18.77
CA ILE A 96 3.99 1.59 17.47
C ILE A 96 5.42 1.11 17.55
N ALA A 97 5.76 0.10 16.73
CA ALA A 97 7.13 -0.39 16.60
C ALA A 97 7.76 0.23 15.34
N ASN A 98 8.88 0.91 15.54
CA ASN A 98 9.70 1.49 14.49
C ASN A 98 10.71 0.45 13.99
N LYS A 99 10.53 -0.07 12.79
CA LYS A 99 11.42 -1.04 12.14
C LYS A 99 12.47 -0.41 11.22
N TYR A 100 12.50 0.92 11.10
CA TYR A 100 13.59 1.59 10.40
C TYR A 100 14.92 1.31 11.09
N ALA A 101 15.99 1.17 10.29
CA ALA A 101 17.31 0.90 10.81
C ALA A 101 17.98 2.16 11.40
N PHE A 102 17.68 3.35 10.84
CA PHE A 102 18.41 4.57 11.16
C PHE A 102 17.49 5.79 11.42
N MET A 103 16.23 5.73 11.05
CA MET A 103 15.33 6.86 11.10
C MET A 103 14.37 6.78 12.29
N PRO A 104 14.32 7.79 13.17
CA PRO A 104 13.29 7.85 14.21
C PRO A 104 11.93 8.21 13.60
N ILE A 105 10.86 7.71 14.20
CA ILE A 105 9.50 8.18 13.95
C ILE A 105 9.24 9.31 14.93
N SER A 106 9.17 10.54 14.43
CA SER A 106 8.92 11.75 15.25
C SER A 106 7.79 12.57 14.64
N SER A 107 7.18 13.41 15.46
CA SER A 107 6.15 14.35 15.02
C SER A 107 6.64 15.42 14.03
N ASP A 108 7.95 15.57 13.84
CA ASP A 108 8.52 16.45 12.82
C ASP A 108 8.41 15.83 11.42
N ASN A 109 8.56 14.52 11.33
CA ASN A 109 8.63 13.77 10.07
C ASN A 109 7.32 13.05 9.74
N PHE A 110 6.55 12.67 10.76
CA PHE A 110 5.34 11.86 10.62
C PHE A 110 4.14 12.46 11.32
N GLU A 111 2.98 12.08 10.85
CA GLU A 111 1.68 12.36 11.47
C GLU A 111 0.98 11.03 11.76
N ILE A 112 0.37 10.91 12.92
CA ILE A 112 -0.50 9.79 13.27
C ILE A 112 -1.94 10.27 13.14
N GLY A 113 -2.62 9.80 12.08
CA GLY A 113 -4.04 10.05 11.87
C GLY A 113 -4.89 8.88 12.39
N TYR A 114 -6.15 9.16 12.71
CA TYR A 114 -7.10 8.11 13.05
C TYR A 114 -8.51 8.44 12.53
N ARG A 115 -9.28 7.40 12.31
CA ARG A 115 -10.70 7.47 11.95
C ARG A 115 -11.48 6.48 12.79
N VAL A 116 -12.57 6.94 13.39
CA VAL A 116 -13.50 6.09 14.15
C VAL A 116 -14.75 5.87 13.31
N MET A 117 -15.06 4.63 13.07
CA MET A 117 -16.28 4.20 12.39
C MET A 117 -17.25 3.60 13.44
N LYS A 118 -18.53 3.91 13.33
CA LYS A 118 -19.60 3.28 14.08
C LYS A 118 -20.55 2.62 13.07
N ASP A 119 -20.76 1.33 13.18
CA ASP A 119 -21.63 0.55 12.28
C ASP A 119 -21.36 0.84 10.79
N GLY A 120 -20.05 0.99 10.42
CA GLY A 120 -19.61 1.30 9.06
C GLY A 120 -19.63 2.79 8.69
N TYR A 121 -20.13 3.69 9.52
CA TYR A 121 -20.18 5.13 9.25
C TYR A 121 -19.08 5.86 9.98
N LEU A 122 -18.43 6.82 9.30
CA LEU A 122 -17.44 7.69 9.92
C LEU A 122 -18.10 8.62 10.93
N VAL A 123 -17.70 8.52 12.21
CA VAL A 123 -18.24 9.36 13.31
C VAL A 123 -17.21 10.32 13.88
N GLU A 124 -15.91 10.01 13.75
CA GLU A 124 -14.83 10.89 14.18
C GLU A 124 -13.61 10.67 13.30
N ASN A 125 -12.87 11.74 13.02
CA ASN A 125 -11.53 11.68 12.47
C ASN A 125 -10.65 12.71 13.15
N GLY A 126 -9.38 12.40 13.27
CA GLY A 126 -8.46 13.29 13.93
C GLY A 126 -7.02 12.87 13.72
N LYS A 127 -6.14 13.59 14.39
CA LYS A 127 -4.72 13.29 14.42
C LYS A 127 -4.15 13.51 15.81
N LEU A 128 -3.06 12.83 16.09
CA LEU A 128 -2.25 13.09 17.26
C LEU A 128 -1.27 14.22 16.91
N GLU A 129 -1.46 15.39 17.52
CA GLU A 129 -0.69 16.59 17.20
C GLU A 129 0.79 16.45 17.51
N SER A 130 1.11 15.77 18.62
CA SER A 130 2.48 15.49 19.00
C SER A 130 2.59 14.16 19.72
N PHE A 131 3.73 13.52 19.57
CA PHE A 131 4.09 12.29 20.27
C PHE A 131 5.61 12.24 20.46
N ASN A 132 6.03 11.49 21.47
CA ASN A 132 7.45 11.29 21.73
C ASN A 132 8.12 10.56 20.57
N SER A 133 9.32 10.97 20.21
CA SER A 133 10.09 10.32 19.17
C SER A 133 10.35 8.85 19.51
N ILE A 134 10.12 7.97 18.55
CA ILE A 134 10.36 6.53 18.65
C ILE A 134 11.65 6.24 17.90
N ALA A 135 12.71 5.93 18.61
CA ALA A 135 14.01 5.64 18.02
C ALA A 135 13.96 4.45 17.05
N ALA A 136 14.89 4.40 16.12
CA ALA A 136 15.07 3.25 15.21
C ALA A 136 15.18 1.95 16.01
N GLY A 137 14.49 0.91 15.56
CA GLY A 137 14.46 -0.40 16.22
C GLY A 137 13.72 -0.46 17.57
N SER A 138 13.09 0.64 17.99
CA SER A 138 12.37 0.73 19.27
C SER A 138 10.86 0.75 19.08
N SER A 139 10.11 0.71 20.17
CA SER A 139 8.66 0.87 20.16
C SER A 139 8.17 1.77 21.29
N ALA A 140 7.00 2.36 21.11
CA ALA A 140 6.35 3.16 22.13
C ALA A 140 4.83 3.00 22.06
N THR A 141 4.19 3.11 23.21
CA THR A 141 2.73 3.17 23.31
C THR A 141 2.28 4.62 23.11
N VAL A 142 1.31 4.81 22.23
CA VAL A 142 0.63 6.10 22.03
C VAL A 142 -0.82 6.00 22.46
N ASN A 143 -1.37 7.14 22.89
CA ASN A 143 -2.77 7.27 23.26
C ASN A 143 -3.45 8.20 22.25
N LEU A 144 -4.49 7.71 21.56
CA LEU A 144 -5.25 8.50 20.60
C LEU A 144 -6.29 9.36 21.34
N PRO A 145 -6.41 10.65 21.01
CA PRO A 145 -7.31 11.58 21.70
C PRO A 145 -8.77 11.46 21.17
N ILE A 146 -9.30 10.24 21.13
CA ILE A 146 -10.63 9.94 20.64
C ILE A 146 -11.67 10.50 21.63
N GLN A 147 -12.68 11.20 21.09
CA GLN A 147 -13.78 11.80 21.85
C GLN A 147 -15.10 11.02 21.73
N THR A 148 -15.19 10.12 20.76
CA THR A 148 -16.40 9.31 20.51
C THR A 148 -16.80 8.55 21.76
N SER A 149 -18.05 8.76 22.21
CA SER A 149 -18.66 7.97 23.29
C SER A 149 -19.11 6.62 22.75
N VAL A 150 -18.80 5.56 23.49
CA VAL A 150 -19.14 4.17 23.11
C VAL A 150 -20.55 3.83 23.60
N GLU A 151 -21.38 3.34 22.67
CA GLU A 151 -22.69 2.77 22.95
C GLU A 151 -22.62 1.25 22.91
N GLY A 152 -23.18 0.58 23.91
CA GLY A 152 -23.01 -0.87 24.09
C GLY A 152 -23.66 -1.76 23.01
N SER A 153 -24.47 -1.19 22.12
CA SER A 153 -25.17 -1.92 21.06
C SER A 153 -24.55 -1.72 19.66
N ALA A 154 -23.46 -0.95 19.53
CA ALA A 154 -22.87 -0.60 18.25
C ALA A 154 -21.46 -1.19 18.10
N GLU A 155 -21.07 -1.48 16.86
CA GLU A 155 -19.69 -1.87 16.51
C GLU A 155 -18.85 -0.64 16.24
N TYR A 156 -17.66 -0.60 16.82
CA TYR A 156 -16.68 0.47 16.58
C TYR A 156 -15.40 -0.08 15.97
N LEU A 157 -14.97 0.56 14.90
CA LEU A 157 -13.69 0.29 14.24
C LEU A 157 -12.82 1.54 14.28
N VAL A 158 -11.58 1.41 14.72
CA VAL A 158 -10.60 2.49 14.69
C VAL A 158 -9.53 2.17 13.66
N ASN A 159 -9.45 2.98 12.60
CA ASN A 159 -8.36 2.95 11.64
C ASN A 159 -7.27 3.91 12.07
N VAL A 160 -6.03 3.46 12.08
CA VAL A 160 -4.86 4.28 12.43
C VAL A 160 -3.88 4.27 11.27
N GLU A 161 -3.39 5.45 10.94
CA GLU A 161 -2.47 5.67 9.83
C GLU A 161 -1.24 6.45 10.32
N LEU A 162 -0.06 6.06 9.86
CA LEU A 162 1.13 6.88 9.97
C LEU A 162 1.45 7.46 8.60
N ARG A 163 1.47 8.77 8.49
CA ARG A 163 1.72 9.51 7.25
C ARG A 163 3.03 10.27 7.32
N VAL A 164 3.74 10.32 6.22
CA VAL A 164 4.94 11.14 6.08
C VAL A 164 4.53 12.59 5.87
N LYS A 165 5.02 13.51 6.70
CA LYS A 165 4.75 14.95 6.55
C LYS A 165 5.58 15.62 5.47
N LYS A 166 6.83 15.19 5.33
CA LYS A 166 7.78 15.76 4.37
C LYS A 166 8.50 14.64 3.66
N PRO A 167 8.44 14.55 2.32
CA PRO A 167 9.22 13.59 1.59
C PRO A 167 10.71 13.84 1.79
N THR A 168 11.47 12.78 2.02
CA THR A 168 12.93 12.78 2.06
C THR A 168 13.45 11.72 1.10
N LYS A 169 14.76 11.58 0.98
CA LYS A 169 15.36 10.49 0.20
C LYS A 169 15.06 9.11 0.82
N GLU A 170 14.86 9.09 2.13
CA GLU A 170 14.62 7.87 2.93
C GLU A 170 13.14 7.52 3.01
N ASN A 171 12.27 8.49 2.80
CA ASN A 171 10.82 8.29 2.79
C ASN A 171 10.18 9.09 1.65
N VAL A 172 9.03 8.64 1.20
CA VAL A 172 8.23 9.32 0.18
C VAL A 172 6.84 9.55 0.76
N ALA A 173 6.31 10.76 0.57
CA ALA A 173 4.93 11.04 0.93
C ALA A 173 3.97 10.20 0.06
N ASP A 174 2.93 9.70 0.67
CA ASP A 174 1.84 8.99 -0.01
C ASP A 174 0.89 9.95 -0.72
#